data_05e18bb31b1f51a3ff6fcca56f1b7f2b
#
_entry.id   05e18bb31b1f51a3ff6fcca56f1b7f2b
#
_cell.length_a   1.000
_cell.length_b   1.000
_cell.length_c   1.000
_cell.angle_alpha   90.00
_cell.angle_beta   90.00
_cell.angle_gamma   90.00
#
_symmetry.space_group_name_H-M   'P 1'
#
loop_
_entity.id
_entity.type
_entity.pdbx_description
1 polymer ?
#
loop_
_entity_poly.entity_id
_entity_poly.type
_entity_poly.pdbx_seq_one_letter_code
_entity_poly.pdbx_strand_id
1 'polypeptide(L)'
;MSTLRLTGDLRREQILEAAKRCFALYGFAGTTTRSVARAAGISEGLLFKHFPTKAALYAEILAEACEADPELLRLRELKPSTETLVILIREMVVHFMRATEEPEQEDAQRVRLLISSQLTDGEFARVLYDKIGDLIGPIFSASLESAIATGDAERVEGEPLNLFWFAHQVVHMIALTRLPATPSLDYPNAPDFERQICQFILRGIGMNGRAIASYLDTVPSLSEASVRIAESA
;
A
#
# COMPACT_ATOMS: atom_id res chain seq x y z
N MET A 1 45.42 -10.26 -1.97
CA MET A 1 44.45 -9.22 -1.75
C MET A 1 43.37 -9.78 -0.79
N SER A 2 43.39 -9.26 0.46
CA SER A 2 42.46 -9.73 1.50
C SER A 2 41.05 -9.24 1.17
N THR A 3 40.13 -10.14 0.85
CA THR A 3 38.71 -9.84 0.72
C THR A 3 38.18 -9.51 2.11
N LEU A 4 37.98 -8.23 2.39
CA LEU A 4 37.26 -7.77 3.58
C LEU A 4 35.92 -8.52 3.66
N ARG A 5 35.77 -9.34 4.71
CA ARG A 5 34.53 -10.09 4.98
C ARG A 5 33.49 -9.05 5.41
N LEU A 6 32.54 -8.71 4.51
CA LEU A 6 31.46 -7.80 4.81
C LEU A 6 30.66 -8.34 6.02
N THR A 7 30.21 -7.45 6.89
CA THR A 7 29.26 -7.77 7.96
C THR A 7 27.96 -8.32 7.37
N GLY A 8 27.16 -9.01 8.16
CA GLY A 8 25.88 -9.57 7.70
C GLY A 8 24.96 -8.50 7.12
N ASP A 9 24.90 -7.31 7.76
CA ASP A 9 24.05 -6.19 7.35
C ASP A 9 24.52 -5.57 6.02
N LEU A 10 25.80 -5.29 5.86
CA LEU A 10 26.34 -4.80 4.60
C LEU A 10 26.15 -5.80 3.45
N ARG A 11 26.17 -7.08 3.75
CA ARG A 11 25.89 -8.10 2.75
C ARG A 11 24.41 -8.11 2.35
N ARG A 12 23.52 -7.92 3.33
CA ARG A 12 22.09 -7.83 3.11
C ARG A 12 21.74 -6.64 2.21
N GLU A 13 22.28 -5.45 2.49
CA GLU A 13 22.15 -4.25 1.65
C GLU A 13 22.67 -4.48 0.23
N GLN A 14 23.84 -5.11 0.07
CA GLN A 14 24.38 -5.43 -1.26
C GLN A 14 23.44 -6.32 -2.06
N ILE A 15 22.78 -7.28 -1.43
CA ILE A 15 21.79 -8.15 -2.09
C ILE A 15 20.56 -7.33 -2.49
N LEU A 16 20.03 -6.50 -1.61
CA LEU A 16 18.87 -5.65 -1.88
C LEU A 16 19.10 -4.72 -3.06
N GLU A 17 20.24 -4.04 -3.10
CA GLU A 17 20.59 -3.15 -4.21
C GLU A 17 20.76 -3.89 -5.56
N ALA A 18 21.30 -5.10 -5.55
CA ALA A 18 21.36 -5.92 -6.75
C ALA A 18 19.97 -6.39 -7.18
N ALA A 19 19.12 -6.74 -6.23
CA ALA A 19 17.75 -7.17 -6.48
C ALA A 19 16.88 -6.05 -7.03
N LYS A 20 16.94 -4.83 -6.47
CA LYS A 20 16.24 -3.64 -6.98
C LYS A 20 16.52 -3.46 -8.47
N ARG A 21 17.79 -3.53 -8.88
CA ARG A 21 18.17 -3.43 -10.31
C ARG A 21 17.59 -4.55 -11.16
N CYS A 22 17.62 -5.80 -10.66
CA CYS A 22 17.08 -6.94 -11.39
C CYS A 22 15.55 -6.84 -11.55
N PHE A 23 14.84 -6.50 -10.48
CA PHE A 23 13.38 -6.35 -10.52
C PHE A 23 12.94 -5.16 -11.38
N ALA A 24 13.68 -4.04 -11.37
CA ALA A 24 13.41 -2.90 -12.23
C ALA A 24 13.56 -3.23 -13.72
N LEU A 25 14.54 -4.09 -14.09
CA LEU A 25 14.80 -4.44 -15.49
C LEU A 25 13.89 -5.54 -16.00
N TYR A 26 13.55 -6.53 -15.17
CA TYR A 26 12.92 -7.78 -15.63
C TYR A 26 11.56 -8.04 -14.99
N GLY A 27 11.09 -7.16 -14.09
CA GLY A 27 9.90 -7.37 -13.28
C GLY A 27 10.05 -8.54 -12.31
N PHE A 28 9.00 -8.80 -11.50
CA PHE A 28 9.00 -9.93 -10.57
C PHE A 28 9.10 -11.28 -11.30
N ALA A 29 8.27 -11.50 -12.34
CA ALA A 29 8.23 -12.77 -13.05
C ALA A 29 9.55 -13.09 -13.79
N GLY A 30 10.18 -12.10 -14.42
CA GLY A 30 11.42 -12.25 -15.18
C GLY A 30 12.70 -12.33 -14.31
N THR A 31 12.65 -11.91 -13.05
CA THR A 31 13.79 -11.97 -12.14
C THR A 31 13.89 -13.36 -11.50
N THR A 32 15.08 -13.94 -11.49
CA THR A 32 15.39 -15.19 -10.80
C THR A 32 16.36 -14.95 -9.65
N THR A 33 16.30 -15.79 -8.59
CA THR A 33 17.26 -15.75 -7.47
C THR A 33 18.70 -15.91 -7.94
N ARG A 34 18.93 -16.73 -8.97
CA ARG A 34 20.22 -16.88 -9.63
C ARG A 34 20.72 -15.60 -10.30
N SER A 35 19.82 -14.86 -10.98
CA SER A 35 20.19 -13.56 -11.61
C SER A 35 20.57 -12.53 -10.55
N VAL A 36 19.85 -12.47 -9.45
CA VAL A 36 20.14 -11.58 -8.32
C VAL A 36 21.46 -11.96 -7.64
N ALA A 37 21.68 -13.25 -7.33
CA ALA A 37 22.92 -13.71 -6.72
C ALA A 37 24.15 -13.37 -7.59
N ARG A 38 24.04 -13.58 -8.90
CA ARG A 38 25.07 -13.19 -9.87
C ARG A 38 25.32 -11.68 -9.89
N ALA A 39 24.28 -10.87 -9.88
CA ALA A 39 24.38 -9.40 -9.85
C ALA A 39 24.99 -8.88 -8.54
N ALA A 40 24.73 -9.56 -7.42
CA ALA A 40 25.31 -9.28 -6.12
C ALA A 40 26.72 -9.86 -5.91
N GLY A 41 27.25 -10.64 -6.88
CA GLY A 41 28.56 -11.28 -6.77
C GLY A 41 28.66 -12.34 -5.67
N ILE A 42 27.57 -13.08 -5.39
CA ILE A 42 27.48 -14.09 -4.35
C ILE A 42 26.94 -15.41 -4.90
N SER A 43 27.02 -16.47 -4.09
CA SER A 43 26.33 -17.72 -4.40
C SER A 43 24.84 -17.64 -4.09
N GLU A 44 24.01 -18.38 -4.83
CA GLU A 44 22.58 -18.48 -4.57
C GLU A 44 22.29 -19.04 -3.17
N GLY A 45 23.12 -19.98 -2.68
CA GLY A 45 23.01 -20.50 -1.30
C GLY A 45 23.27 -19.43 -0.22
N LEU A 46 24.13 -18.42 -0.50
CA LEU A 46 24.35 -17.30 0.42
C LEU A 46 23.15 -16.33 0.35
N LEU A 47 22.58 -16.10 -0.84
CA LEU A 47 21.35 -15.31 -0.98
C LEU A 47 20.22 -15.90 -0.14
N PHE A 48 19.98 -17.21 -0.21
CA PHE A 48 18.92 -17.88 0.57
C PHE A 48 19.13 -17.85 2.09
N LYS A 49 20.35 -17.63 2.58
CA LYS A 49 20.58 -17.40 4.01
C LYS A 49 20.08 -16.04 4.48
N HIS A 50 20.03 -15.04 3.61
CA HIS A 50 19.54 -13.70 3.91
C HIS A 50 18.06 -13.54 3.56
N PHE A 51 17.63 -14.13 2.46
CA PHE A 51 16.26 -14.05 1.94
C PHE A 51 15.83 -15.44 1.49
N PRO A 52 14.98 -16.13 2.28
CA PRO A 52 14.62 -17.52 2.03
C PRO A 52 13.90 -17.74 0.70
N THR A 53 13.18 -16.73 0.20
CA THR A 53 12.46 -16.80 -1.06
C THR A 53 12.66 -15.53 -1.90
N LYS A 54 12.35 -15.61 -3.20
CA LYS A 54 12.29 -14.43 -4.07
C LYS A 54 11.19 -13.46 -3.62
N ALA A 55 10.08 -13.98 -3.10
CA ALA A 55 8.99 -13.17 -2.58
C ALA A 55 9.43 -12.38 -1.34
N ALA A 56 10.14 -12.99 -0.39
CA ALA A 56 10.68 -12.32 0.79
C ALA A 56 11.66 -11.19 0.41
N LEU A 57 12.53 -11.45 -0.58
CA LEU A 57 13.45 -10.43 -1.09
C LEU A 57 12.70 -9.24 -1.72
N TYR A 58 11.68 -9.52 -2.51
CA TYR A 58 10.85 -8.47 -3.13
C TYR A 58 10.00 -7.70 -2.11
N ALA A 59 9.46 -8.40 -1.12
CA ALA A 59 8.72 -7.80 -0.01
C ALA A 59 9.56 -6.76 0.75
N GLU A 60 10.82 -7.06 1.01
CA GLU A 60 11.74 -6.14 1.67
C GLU A 60 11.99 -4.87 0.84
N ILE A 61 12.18 -5.03 -0.48
CA ILE A 61 12.35 -3.88 -1.39
C ILE A 61 11.11 -2.99 -1.40
N LEU A 62 9.91 -3.58 -1.40
CA LEU A 62 8.67 -2.82 -1.33
C LEU A 62 8.48 -2.16 0.03
N ALA A 63 8.87 -2.83 1.12
CA ALA A 63 8.84 -2.24 2.45
C ALA A 63 9.71 -0.99 2.55
N GLU A 64 10.95 -1.06 2.02
CA GLU A 64 11.82 0.12 1.91
C GLU A 64 11.21 1.22 1.02
N ALA A 65 10.59 0.85 -0.10
CA ALA A 65 9.92 1.80 -0.98
C ALA A 65 8.73 2.48 -0.29
N CYS A 66 7.92 1.74 0.47
CA CYS A 66 6.83 2.30 1.28
C CYS A 66 7.34 3.27 2.35
N GLU A 67 8.47 2.94 3.02
CA GLU A 67 9.08 3.83 4.02
C GLU A 67 9.62 5.13 3.42
N ALA A 68 10.03 5.10 2.16
CA ALA A 68 10.54 6.25 1.42
C ALA A 68 9.47 6.98 0.59
N ASP A 69 8.25 6.46 0.52
CA ASP A 69 7.16 7.02 -0.27
C ASP A 69 6.71 8.38 0.29
N PRO A 70 6.87 9.48 -0.49
CA PRO A 70 6.52 10.82 -0.01
C PRO A 70 5.03 10.99 0.32
N GLU A 71 4.13 10.26 -0.37
CA GLU A 71 2.69 10.32 -0.10
C GLU A 71 2.38 9.64 1.23
N LEU A 72 2.91 8.45 1.48
CA LEU A 72 2.76 7.75 2.77
C LEU A 72 3.38 8.53 3.93
N LEU A 73 4.56 9.15 3.71
CA LEU A 73 5.19 10.00 4.72
C LEU A 73 4.33 11.22 5.05
N ARG A 74 3.75 11.88 4.06
CA ARG A 74 2.81 13.01 4.27
C ARG A 74 1.58 12.58 5.05
N LEU A 75 0.98 11.43 4.72
CA LEU A 75 -0.17 10.89 5.45
C LEU A 75 0.16 10.68 6.93
N ARG A 76 1.34 10.16 7.24
CA ARG A 76 1.78 9.94 8.61
C ARG A 76 1.99 11.23 9.40
N GLU A 77 2.34 12.33 8.74
CA GLU A 77 2.60 13.63 9.38
C GLU A 77 1.31 14.45 9.61
N LEU A 78 0.18 14.01 9.09
CA LEU A 78 -1.10 14.68 9.30
C LEU A 78 -1.48 14.64 10.80
N LYS A 79 -2.16 15.70 11.24
CA LYS A 79 -2.72 15.71 12.62
C LYS A 79 -3.98 14.85 12.67
N PRO A 80 -4.17 14.04 13.72
CA PRO A 80 -5.39 13.26 13.90
C PRO A 80 -6.65 14.15 13.90
N SER A 81 -7.60 13.85 13.01
CA SER A 81 -8.87 14.58 12.86
C SER A 81 -9.85 13.78 12.02
N THR A 82 -11.14 14.17 12.00
CA THR A 82 -12.13 13.62 11.06
C THR A 82 -11.70 13.83 9.59
N GLU A 83 -11.15 14.99 9.28
CA GLU A 83 -10.62 15.30 7.95
C GLU A 83 -9.52 14.33 7.56
N THR A 84 -8.54 14.11 8.42
CA THR A 84 -7.44 13.15 8.20
C THR A 84 -7.97 11.73 7.99
N LEU A 85 -8.98 11.30 8.76
CA LEU A 85 -9.60 10.00 8.56
C LEU A 85 -10.18 9.85 7.15
N VAL A 86 -10.85 10.88 6.65
CA VAL A 86 -11.42 10.91 5.29
C VAL A 86 -10.31 10.90 4.22
N ILE A 87 -9.23 11.68 4.42
CA ILE A 87 -8.06 11.67 3.54
C ILE A 87 -7.47 10.27 3.45
N LEU A 88 -7.21 9.59 4.57
CA LEU A 88 -6.63 8.25 4.58
C LEU A 88 -7.46 7.24 3.78
N ILE A 89 -8.78 7.25 3.94
CA ILE A 89 -9.67 6.36 3.18
C ILE A 89 -9.69 6.73 1.70
N ARG A 90 -9.72 8.01 1.37
CA ARG A 90 -9.75 8.48 -0.02
C ARG A 90 -8.46 8.13 -0.76
N GLU A 91 -7.30 8.42 -0.17
CA GLU A 91 -6.01 8.09 -0.79
C GLU A 91 -5.85 6.58 -0.98
N MET A 92 -6.30 5.77 -0.04
CA MET A 92 -6.33 4.32 -0.20
C MET A 92 -7.18 3.90 -1.40
N VAL A 93 -8.39 4.46 -1.55
CA VAL A 93 -9.27 4.15 -2.69
C VAL A 93 -8.62 4.59 -4.01
N VAL A 94 -8.12 5.81 -4.08
CA VAL A 94 -7.45 6.36 -5.28
C VAL A 94 -6.23 5.51 -5.66
N HIS A 95 -5.37 5.14 -4.70
CA HIS A 95 -4.21 4.30 -4.93
C HIS A 95 -4.58 2.96 -5.60
N PHE A 96 -5.55 2.25 -5.04
CA PHE A 96 -5.99 0.97 -5.60
C PHE A 96 -6.72 1.10 -6.93
N MET A 97 -7.49 2.16 -7.16
CA MET A 97 -8.19 2.37 -8.43
C MET A 97 -7.22 2.71 -9.55
N ARG A 98 -6.22 3.55 -9.31
CA ARG A 98 -5.14 3.83 -10.28
C ARG A 98 -4.40 2.56 -10.69
N ALA A 99 -4.10 1.66 -9.75
CA ALA A 99 -3.45 0.38 -10.06
C ALA A 99 -4.26 -0.49 -11.05
N THR A 100 -5.56 -0.20 -11.26
CA THR A 100 -6.41 -0.95 -12.21
C THR A 100 -6.53 -0.31 -13.58
N GLU A 101 -6.15 0.96 -13.73
CA GLU A 101 -6.27 1.71 -15.00
C GLU A 101 -5.20 1.29 -16.00
N GLU A 102 -4.01 0.94 -15.51
CA GLU A 102 -2.88 0.52 -16.33
C GLU A 102 -2.32 -0.84 -15.87
N PRO A 103 -2.87 -1.96 -16.40
CA PRO A 103 -2.56 -3.32 -15.94
C PRO A 103 -1.09 -3.75 -16.06
N GLU A 104 -0.32 -3.07 -16.89
CA GLU A 104 1.11 -3.35 -17.12
C GLU A 104 2.02 -2.59 -16.15
N GLN A 105 1.49 -1.62 -15.40
CA GLN A 105 2.26 -0.85 -14.44
C GLN A 105 2.65 -1.66 -13.19
N GLU A 106 3.63 -1.14 -12.49
CA GLU A 106 4.21 -1.76 -11.30
C GLU A 106 3.18 -1.98 -10.19
N ASP A 107 2.25 -1.03 -9.99
CA ASP A 107 1.22 -1.13 -8.96
C ASP A 107 0.23 -2.29 -9.22
N ALA A 108 -0.18 -2.49 -10.47
CA ALA A 108 -0.99 -3.65 -10.85
C ALA A 108 -0.24 -4.98 -10.61
N GLN A 109 1.07 -4.99 -10.90
CA GLN A 109 1.91 -6.16 -10.63
C GLN A 109 2.05 -6.43 -9.12
N ARG A 110 2.15 -5.39 -8.29
CA ARG A 110 2.16 -5.51 -6.82
C ARG A 110 0.86 -6.11 -6.29
N VAL A 111 -0.30 -5.64 -6.78
CA VAL A 111 -1.61 -6.21 -6.38
C VAL A 111 -1.69 -7.68 -6.77
N ARG A 112 -1.27 -8.06 -8.00
CA ARG A 112 -1.22 -9.48 -8.42
C ARG A 112 -0.31 -10.31 -7.54
N LEU A 113 0.87 -9.79 -7.19
CA LEU A 113 1.81 -10.48 -6.32
C LEU A 113 1.25 -10.67 -4.91
N LEU A 114 0.59 -9.64 -4.37
CA LEU A 114 -0.07 -9.71 -3.07
C LEU A 114 -1.12 -10.82 -3.02
N ILE A 115 -1.99 -10.90 -4.03
CA ILE A 115 -2.98 -11.98 -4.15
C ILE A 115 -2.30 -13.34 -4.30
N SER A 116 -1.30 -13.45 -5.16
CA SER A 116 -0.55 -14.71 -5.34
C SER A 116 0.08 -15.17 -4.03
N SER A 117 0.64 -14.25 -3.24
CA SER A 117 1.19 -14.56 -1.93
C SER A 117 0.11 -15.07 -0.97
N GLN A 118 -1.04 -14.42 -0.92
CA GLN A 118 -2.15 -14.85 -0.05
C GLN A 118 -2.67 -16.25 -0.39
N LEU A 119 -2.58 -16.65 -1.65
CA LEU A 119 -2.99 -17.98 -2.12
C LEU A 119 -1.92 -19.06 -1.93
N THR A 120 -0.72 -18.69 -1.49
CA THR A 120 0.42 -19.62 -1.32
C THR A 120 0.93 -19.61 0.13
N ASP A 121 2.04 -18.94 0.40
CA ASP A 121 2.71 -18.93 1.70
C ASP A 121 2.39 -17.69 2.58
N GLY A 122 1.82 -16.66 1.99
CA GLY A 122 1.49 -15.40 2.65
C GLY A 122 2.70 -14.55 3.04
N GLU A 123 3.92 -14.95 2.68
CA GLU A 123 5.15 -14.32 3.16
C GLU A 123 5.28 -12.87 2.70
N PHE A 124 5.11 -12.62 1.40
CA PHE A 124 5.09 -11.25 0.85
C PHE A 124 3.97 -10.40 1.45
N ALA A 125 2.75 -10.95 1.50
CA ALA A 125 1.58 -10.25 2.02
C ALA A 125 1.79 -9.82 3.48
N ARG A 126 2.36 -10.72 4.32
CA ARG A 126 2.62 -10.44 5.73
C ARG A 126 3.57 -9.27 5.91
N VAL A 127 4.72 -9.31 5.24
CA VAL A 127 5.72 -8.22 5.37
C VAL A 127 5.15 -6.88 4.91
N LEU A 128 4.40 -6.87 3.79
CA LEU A 128 3.78 -5.64 3.29
C LEU A 128 2.71 -5.10 4.26
N TYR A 129 1.83 -5.97 4.76
CA TYR A 129 0.79 -5.57 5.70
C TYR A 129 1.34 -5.08 7.04
N ASP A 130 2.39 -5.72 7.58
CA ASP A 130 3.06 -5.27 8.79
C ASP A 130 3.59 -3.85 8.59
N LYS A 131 4.26 -3.56 7.47
CA LYS A 131 4.77 -2.22 7.16
C LYS A 131 3.69 -1.16 7.00
N ILE A 132 2.63 -1.44 6.25
CA ILE A 132 1.50 -0.52 6.10
C ILE A 132 0.81 -0.29 7.45
N GLY A 133 0.63 -1.33 8.25
CA GLY A 133 0.06 -1.25 9.58
C GLY A 133 0.87 -0.35 10.52
N ASP A 134 2.19 -0.49 10.50
CA ASP A 134 3.11 0.33 11.29
C ASP A 134 3.11 1.80 10.87
N LEU A 135 2.99 2.06 9.56
CA LEU A 135 3.02 3.42 9.01
C LEU A 135 1.69 4.16 9.19
N ILE A 136 0.58 3.53 8.86
CA ILE A 136 -0.74 4.17 8.75
C ILE A 136 -1.63 3.87 9.95
N GLY A 137 -1.46 2.71 10.59
CA GLY A 137 -2.30 2.29 11.73
C GLY A 137 -2.40 3.31 12.86
N PRO A 138 -1.30 3.91 13.34
CA PRO A 138 -1.34 4.90 14.41
C PRO A 138 -2.16 6.16 14.06
N ILE A 139 -1.94 6.74 12.87
CA ILE A 139 -2.66 7.95 12.44
C ILE A 139 -4.13 7.65 12.15
N PHE A 140 -4.43 6.48 11.57
CA PHE A 140 -5.81 6.04 11.35
C PHE A 140 -6.56 5.91 12.67
N SER A 141 -6.00 5.18 13.64
CA SER A 141 -6.63 4.95 14.96
C SER A 141 -6.86 6.25 15.71
N ALA A 142 -5.87 7.13 15.75
CA ALA A 142 -5.98 8.43 16.40
C ALA A 142 -7.01 9.34 15.70
N SER A 143 -7.12 9.28 14.37
CA SER A 143 -8.10 10.06 13.62
C SER A 143 -9.53 9.55 13.82
N LEU A 144 -9.71 8.23 13.91
CA LEU A 144 -11.00 7.62 14.24
C LEU A 144 -11.46 8.02 15.65
N GLU A 145 -10.58 7.97 16.65
CA GLU A 145 -10.90 8.44 18.01
C GLU A 145 -11.25 9.93 18.03
N SER A 146 -10.57 10.75 17.23
CA SER A 146 -10.91 12.17 17.07
C SER A 146 -12.30 12.36 16.47
N ALA A 147 -12.64 11.60 15.43
CA ALA A 147 -13.97 11.64 14.81
C ALA A 147 -15.10 11.21 15.78
N ILE A 148 -14.83 10.21 16.62
CA ILE A 148 -15.76 9.80 17.68
C ILE A 148 -15.93 10.92 18.73
N ALA A 149 -14.84 11.53 19.15
CA ALA A 149 -14.87 12.60 20.16
C ALA A 149 -15.62 13.86 19.67
N THR A 150 -15.58 14.15 18.37
CA THR A 150 -16.32 15.28 17.76
C THR A 150 -17.78 14.93 17.42
N GLY A 151 -18.19 13.66 17.56
CA GLY A 151 -19.53 13.19 17.19
C GLY A 151 -19.71 12.99 15.68
N ASP A 152 -18.63 12.99 14.90
CA ASP A 152 -18.65 12.71 13.47
C ASP A 152 -18.71 11.21 13.16
N ALA A 153 -18.33 10.38 14.13
CA ALA A 153 -18.43 8.93 14.08
C ALA A 153 -18.99 8.34 15.36
N GLU A 154 -19.63 7.18 15.26
CA GLU A 154 -20.02 6.33 16.37
C GLU A 154 -18.98 5.22 16.54
N ARG A 155 -18.76 4.77 17.79
CA ARG A 155 -17.82 3.69 18.07
C ARG A 155 -18.36 2.36 17.53
N VAL A 156 -17.62 1.77 16.62
CA VAL A 156 -17.83 0.39 16.17
C VAL A 156 -17.06 -0.55 17.10
N GLU A 157 -17.67 -1.68 17.45
CA GLU A 157 -17.02 -2.68 18.31
C GLU A 157 -15.77 -3.26 17.61
N GLY A 158 -14.70 -3.45 18.39
CA GLY A 158 -13.44 -4.04 17.96
C GLY A 158 -12.28 -3.05 17.96
N GLU A 159 -11.10 -3.57 17.57
CA GLU A 159 -9.89 -2.78 17.49
C GLU A 159 -9.91 -1.85 16.25
N PRO A 160 -9.54 -0.56 16.39
CA PRO A 160 -9.50 0.38 15.27
C PRO A 160 -8.70 -0.13 14.06
N LEU A 161 -7.59 -0.82 14.31
CA LEU A 161 -6.76 -1.38 13.24
C LEU A 161 -7.48 -2.46 12.43
N ASN A 162 -8.42 -3.20 13.01
CA ASN A 162 -9.26 -4.14 12.26
C ASN A 162 -10.18 -3.42 11.28
N LEU A 163 -10.73 -2.26 11.65
CA LEU A 163 -11.56 -1.44 10.77
C LEU A 163 -10.75 -0.91 9.57
N PHE A 164 -9.48 -0.52 9.81
CA PHE A 164 -8.55 -0.16 8.74
C PHE A 164 -8.33 -1.33 7.77
N TRP A 165 -8.06 -2.54 8.30
CA TRP A 165 -7.86 -3.71 7.44
C TRP A 165 -9.12 -4.15 6.72
N PHE A 166 -10.30 -4.04 7.31
CA PHE A 166 -11.57 -4.31 6.60
C PHE A 166 -11.77 -3.34 5.45
N ALA A 167 -11.52 -2.05 5.67
CA ALA A 167 -11.55 -1.04 4.62
C ALA A 167 -10.57 -1.38 3.48
N HIS A 168 -9.32 -1.70 3.82
CA HIS A 168 -8.29 -2.07 2.89
C HIS A 168 -8.69 -3.32 2.06
N GLN A 169 -9.21 -4.38 2.69
CA GLN A 169 -9.61 -5.59 1.97
C GLN A 169 -10.79 -5.35 1.03
N VAL A 170 -11.74 -4.49 1.39
CA VAL A 170 -12.84 -4.11 0.49
C VAL A 170 -12.30 -3.47 -0.80
N VAL A 171 -11.43 -2.46 -0.68
CA VAL A 171 -10.86 -1.77 -1.85
C VAL A 171 -9.98 -2.71 -2.67
N HIS A 172 -9.16 -3.50 -2.00
CA HIS A 172 -8.28 -4.48 -2.62
C HIS A 172 -9.08 -5.52 -3.44
N MET A 173 -10.20 -6.03 -2.91
CA MET A 173 -11.06 -6.97 -3.63
C MET A 173 -11.74 -6.31 -4.84
N ILE A 174 -12.19 -5.06 -4.72
CA ILE A 174 -12.74 -4.30 -5.84
C ILE A 174 -11.67 -4.14 -6.94
N ALA A 175 -10.46 -3.73 -6.58
CA ALA A 175 -9.36 -3.59 -7.52
C ALA A 175 -9.03 -4.92 -8.21
N LEU A 176 -8.99 -6.03 -7.46
CA LEU A 176 -8.73 -7.35 -8.01
C LEU A 176 -9.70 -7.73 -9.14
N THR A 177 -10.99 -7.41 -9.01
CA THR A 177 -12.00 -7.72 -10.05
C THR A 177 -11.80 -6.92 -11.34
N ARG A 178 -11.03 -5.82 -11.28
CA ARG A 178 -10.75 -4.91 -12.40
C ARG A 178 -9.39 -5.14 -13.07
N LEU A 179 -8.50 -5.93 -12.46
CA LEU A 179 -7.16 -6.21 -13.00
C LEU A 179 -7.12 -7.02 -14.31
N PRO A 180 -8.05 -7.95 -14.60
CA PRO A 180 -8.11 -8.61 -15.92
C PRO A 180 -8.44 -7.61 -17.02
N ALA A 181 -7.94 -7.84 -18.24
CA ALA A 181 -8.24 -7.01 -19.42
C ALA A 181 -9.75 -6.86 -19.67
N THR A 182 -10.53 -7.90 -19.32
CA THR A 182 -11.98 -7.81 -19.16
C THR A 182 -12.27 -8.00 -17.68
N PRO A 183 -12.82 -6.98 -16.99
CA PRO A 183 -13.15 -7.08 -15.57
C PRO A 183 -14.01 -8.31 -15.26
N SER A 184 -13.68 -9.01 -14.17
CA SER A 184 -14.48 -10.18 -13.75
C SER A 184 -15.82 -9.81 -13.11
N LEU A 185 -15.95 -8.55 -12.68
CA LEU A 185 -17.21 -7.96 -12.22
C LEU A 185 -17.31 -6.57 -12.82
N ASP A 186 -18.38 -6.35 -13.58
CA ASP A 186 -18.72 -5.05 -14.15
C ASP A 186 -19.59 -4.28 -13.17
N TYR A 187 -18.98 -3.31 -12.51
CA TYR A 187 -19.73 -2.36 -11.69
C TYR A 187 -20.45 -1.37 -12.59
N PRO A 188 -21.74 -1.07 -12.36
CA PRO A 188 -22.46 -0.06 -13.14
C PRO A 188 -21.64 1.22 -13.18
N ASN A 189 -21.47 1.76 -14.39
CA ASN A 189 -20.65 2.94 -14.63
C ASN A 189 -21.29 4.16 -13.94
N ALA A 190 -20.90 4.39 -12.69
CA ALA A 190 -21.31 5.57 -11.95
C ALA A 190 -20.19 6.60 -12.07
N PRO A 191 -20.48 7.85 -12.45
CA PRO A 191 -19.46 8.90 -12.55
C PRO A 191 -18.71 9.16 -11.24
N ASP A 192 -19.21 8.61 -10.12
CA ASP A 192 -18.66 8.78 -8.77
C ASP A 192 -18.30 7.46 -8.10
N PHE A 193 -17.77 6.49 -8.85
CA PHE A 193 -17.53 5.14 -8.32
C PHE A 193 -16.58 5.15 -7.11
N GLU A 194 -15.46 5.87 -7.19
CA GLU A 194 -14.51 6.01 -6.07
C GLU A 194 -15.18 6.68 -4.85
N ARG A 195 -16.01 7.70 -5.09
CA ARG A 195 -16.80 8.34 -4.04
C ARG A 195 -17.76 7.36 -3.37
N GLN A 196 -18.41 6.49 -4.13
CA GLN A 196 -19.30 5.45 -3.58
C GLN A 196 -18.53 4.47 -2.70
N ILE A 197 -17.34 4.04 -3.11
CA ILE A 197 -16.46 3.19 -2.30
C ILE A 197 -16.09 3.91 -1.00
N CYS A 198 -15.63 5.16 -1.09
CA CYS A 198 -15.32 5.97 0.09
C CYS A 198 -16.51 6.08 1.05
N GLN A 199 -17.69 6.40 0.54
CA GLN A 199 -18.91 6.48 1.36
C GLN A 199 -19.27 5.17 2.05
N PHE A 200 -19.15 4.04 1.34
CA PHE A 200 -19.41 2.72 1.88
C PHE A 200 -18.45 2.41 3.04
N ILE A 201 -17.15 2.65 2.84
CA ILE A 201 -16.12 2.38 3.84
C ILE A 201 -16.28 3.29 5.06
N LEU A 202 -16.46 4.61 4.84
CA LEU A 202 -16.61 5.58 5.93
C LEU A 202 -17.81 5.28 6.81
N ARG A 203 -18.92 4.81 6.23
CA ARG A 203 -20.07 4.31 7.01
C ARG A 203 -19.71 3.04 7.77
N GLY A 204 -18.98 2.12 7.13
CA GLY A 204 -18.55 0.85 7.76
C GLY A 204 -17.65 1.04 8.97
N ILE A 205 -16.85 2.11 9.00
CA ILE A 205 -16.00 2.47 10.16
C ILE A 205 -16.71 3.37 11.19
N GLY A 206 -18.01 3.63 11.00
CA GLY A 206 -18.86 4.30 11.99
C GLY A 206 -19.14 5.78 11.69
N MET A 207 -18.65 6.38 10.60
CA MET A 207 -18.92 7.79 10.31
C MET A 207 -20.39 8.04 9.97
N ASN A 208 -20.96 9.12 10.53
CA ASN A 208 -22.33 9.52 10.23
C ASN A 208 -22.47 10.21 8.87
N GLY A 209 -23.66 10.16 8.28
CA GLY A 209 -23.91 10.64 6.92
C GLY A 209 -23.68 12.14 6.74
N ARG A 210 -23.84 12.96 7.79
CA ARG A 210 -23.61 14.41 7.74
C ARG A 210 -22.11 14.70 7.62
N ALA A 211 -21.28 14.06 8.45
CA ALA A 211 -19.84 14.21 8.40
C ALA A 211 -19.28 13.72 7.05
N ILE A 212 -19.74 12.56 6.58
CA ILE A 212 -19.31 12.04 5.26
C ILE A 212 -19.61 13.04 4.15
N ALA A 213 -20.83 13.58 4.06
CA ALA A 213 -21.19 14.56 3.05
C ALA A 213 -20.32 15.84 3.15
N SER A 214 -20.12 16.33 4.38
CA SER A 214 -19.31 17.53 4.60
C SER A 214 -17.87 17.37 4.17
N TYR A 215 -17.22 16.29 4.58
CA TYR A 215 -15.78 16.12 4.34
C TYR A 215 -15.44 15.57 2.94
N LEU A 216 -16.23 14.65 2.39
CA LEU A 216 -15.97 14.13 1.04
C LEU A 216 -16.11 15.17 -0.06
N ASP A 217 -16.94 16.23 0.14
CA ASP A 217 -17.12 17.28 -0.85
C ASP A 217 -16.11 18.41 -0.72
N THR A 218 -15.50 18.58 0.45
CA THR A 218 -14.62 19.73 0.75
C THR A 218 -13.13 19.37 0.80
N VAL A 219 -12.80 18.14 1.12
CA VAL A 219 -11.41 17.69 1.27
C VAL A 219 -10.86 17.23 -0.08
N PRO A 220 -9.85 17.91 -0.65
CA PRO A 220 -9.21 17.47 -1.88
C PRO A 220 -8.36 16.23 -1.63
N SER A 221 -8.08 15.43 -2.66
CA SER A 221 -7.05 14.42 -2.59
C SER A 221 -5.67 15.07 -2.41
N LEU A 222 -4.69 14.32 -1.86
CA LEU A 222 -3.32 14.85 -1.72
C LEU A 222 -2.70 15.19 -3.07
N SER A 223 -3.03 14.44 -4.11
CA SER A 223 -2.61 14.73 -5.49
C SER A 223 -3.21 16.02 -6.02
N GLU A 224 -4.51 16.27 -5.78
CA GLU A 224 -5.19 17.53 -6.15
C GLU A 224 -4.67 18.72 -5.34
N ALA A 225 -4.38 18.52 -4.05
CA ALA A 225 -3.81 19.55 -3.20
C ALA A 225 -2.39 19.95 -3.67
N SER A 226 -1.58 18.99 -4.11
CA SER A 226 -0.23 19.25 -4.63
C SER A 226 -0.26 20.04 -5.96
N VAL A 227 -1.21 19.75 -6.84
CA VAL A 227 -1.40 20.47 -8.10
C VAL A 227 -1.81 21.94 -7.84
N ARG A 228 -2.75 22.17 -6.91
CA ARG A 228 -3.19 23.55 -6.55
C ARG A 228 -2.08 24.40 -5.94
N ILE A 229 -1.16 23.80 -5.19
CA ILE A 229 0.01 24.51 -4.63
C ILE A 229 1.00 24.86 -5.75
N ALA A 230 1.21 23.97 -6.72
CA ALA A 230 2.10 24.23 -7.86
C ALA A 230 1.56 25.28 -8.83
N GLU A 231 0.23 25.40 -8.97
CA GLU A 231 -0.42 26.42 -9.82
C GLU A 231 -0.51 27.80 -9.14
N SER A 232 -0.31 27.87 -7.82
CA SER A 232 -0.36 29.11 -7.04
C SER A 232 1.01 29.70 -6.69
N ALA A 233 2.10 29.06 -7.11
CA ALA A 233 3.49 29.49 -6.93
C ALA A 233 4.12 29.99 -8.22
#